data_8e185b6f5e2f79ff1228778ceaa5daf1
#
_entry.id   8e185b6f5e2f79ff1228778ceaa5daf1
#
_cell.length_a   1.000
_cell.length_b   1.000
_cell.length_c   1.000
_cell.angle_alpha   90.00
_cell.angle_beta   90.00
_cell.angle_gamma   90.00
#
_symmetry.space_group_name_H-M   'P 1'
#
loop_
_entity.id
_entity.type
_entity.pdbx_description
1 polymer ?
#
loop_
_entity_poly.entity_id
_entity_poly.type
_entity_poly.pdbx_seq_one_letter_code
_entity_poly.pdbx_strand_id
1 'polypeptide(L)'
;MEYRYLGASGFRVPVLSFGTGTFGGQGALFSAWGSTDVAEARRLVDICLDAGLTMFDSADVYSKGAAEEILGEAIKGRPRDALIISTKATFRFGDGENQVGFLRAGPGVKPPVSPE
;
A
#
# COMPACT_ATOMS: atom_id res chain seq x y z
N MET A 1 -12.31 -18.54 3.29
CA MET A 1 -10.93 -18.14 2.86
C MET A 1 -9.93 -19.20 3.25
N GLU A 2 -9.05 -19.62 2.32
CA GLU A 2 -7.92 -20.50 2.62
C GLU A 2 -6.73 -19.67 3.12
N TYR A 3 -5.93 -20.24 4.03
CA TYR A 3 -4.73 -19.59 4.59
C TYR A 3 -3.54 -20.51 4.45
N ARG A 4 -2.35 -19.94 4.23
CA ARG A 4 -1.08 -20.66 4.11
C ARG A 4 0.01 -19.95 4.89
N TYR A 5 1.07 -20.66 5.21
CA TYR A 5 2.29 -20.06 5.75
C TYR A 5 3.11 -19.40 4.65
N LEU A 6 3.59 -18.19 4.92
CA LEU A 6 4.47 -17.45 4.03
C LEU A 6 5.90 -18.02 4.13
N GLY A 7 6.18 -19.01 3.29
CA GLY A 7 7.45 -19.72 3.34
C GLY A 7 7.73 -20.29 4.72
N ALA A 8 8.98 -20.17 5.19
CA ALA A 8 9.44 -20.64 6.50
C ALA A 8 9.31 -19.59 7.62
N SER A 9 8.61 -18.46 7.36
CA SER A 9 8.52 -17.34 8.32
C SER A 9 7.64 -17.62 9.54
N GLY A 10 6.80 -18.67 9.50
CA GLY A 10 5.76 -18.91 10.51
C GLY A 10 4.56 -17.96 10.39
N PHE A 11 4.58 -17.01 9.46
CA PHE A 11 3.53 -16.03 9.24
C PHE A 11 2.41 -16.62 8.40
N ARG A 12 1.21 -16.68 8.96
CA ARG A 12 0.04 -17.26 8.31
C ARG A 12 -0.73 -16.16 7.57
N VAL A 13 -0.89 -16.31 6.26
CA VAL A 13 -1.54 -15.32 5.38
C VAL A 13 -2.70 -15.95 4.62
N PRO A 14 -3.74 -15.17 4.23
CA PRO A 14 -4.73 -15.65 3.29
C PRO A 14 -4.09 -15.88 1.91
N VAL A 15 -4.64 -16.80 1.12
CA VAL A 15 -4.13 -17.10 -0.24
C VAL A 15 -4.40 -16.00 -1.25
N LEU A 16 -5.26 -15.05 -0.90
CA LEU A 16 -5.55 -13.84 -1.67
C LEU A 16 -5.18 -12.61 -0.86
N SER A 17 -4.68 -11.58 -1.53
CA SER A 17 -4.53 -10.24 -0.98
C SER A 17 -5.29 -9.23 -1.83
N PHE A 18 -5.76 -8.16 -1.22
CA PHE A 18 -6.42 -7.06 -1.91
C PHE A 18 -5.41 -5.97 -2.24
N GLY A 19 -5.21 -5.68 -3.54
CA GLY A 19 -4.32 -4.63 -4.00
C GLY A 19 -5.02 -3.26 -4.05
N THR A 20 -4.35 -2.21 -3.63
CA THR A 20 -4.90 -0.85 -3.54
C THR A 20 -4.48 0.07 -4.69
N GLY A 21 -3.94 -0.47 -5.78
CA GLY A 21 -3.51 0.34 -6.93
C GLY A 21 -4.61 1.17 -7.60
N THR A 22 -5.89 0.81 -7.39
CA THR A 22 -7.06 1.56 -7.89
C THR A 22 -7.49 2.70 -6.97
N PHE A 23 -6.90 2.83 -5.78
CA PHE A 23 -7.28 3.85 -4.81
C PHE A 23 -6.69 5.22 -5.18
N GLY A 24 -7.52 6.26 -5.17
CA GLY A 24 -7.14 7.64 -5.34
C GLY A 24 -7.15 8.15 -6.78
N GLY A 25 -6.64 7.40 -7.76
CA GLY A 25 -6.64 7.78 -9.19
C GLY A 25 -5.81 9.01 -9.52
N GLN A 26 -4.75 9.31 -8.75
CA GLN A 26 -3.89 10.46 -8.97
C GLN A 26 -2.65 10.09 -9.79
N GLY A 27 -2.27 10.99 -10.71
CA GLY A 27 -1.15 10.81 -11.62
C GLY A 27 -1.53 10.08 -12.91
N ALA A 28 -0.73 10.27 -13.97
CA ALA A 28 -1.06 9.81 -15.32
C ALA A 28 -1.27 8.29 -15.42
N LEU A 29 -0.47 7.51 -14.69
CA LEU A 29 -0.57 6.05 -14.69
C LEU A 29 -1.78 5.58 -13.88
N PHE A 30 -1.92 6.05 -12.64
CA PHE A 30 -2.92 5.52 -11.71
C PHE A 30 -4.33 6.02 -11.98
N SER A 31 -4.50 7.17 -12.66
CA SER A 31 -5.82 7.62 -13.12
C SER A 31 -6.50 6.65 -14.10
N ALA A 32 -5.70 5.89 -14.84
CA ALA A 32 -6.21 4.85 -15.74
C ALA A 32 -6.60 3.55 -15.00
N TRP A 33 -6.12 3.35 -13.77
CA TRP A 33 -6.41 2.14 -12.99
C TRP A 33 -7.69 2.25 -12.17
N GLY A 34 -8.05 3.44 -11.77
CA GLY A 34 -9.27 3.69 -11.00
C GLY A 34 -9.18 4.96 -10.17
N SER A 35 -10.28 5.31 -9.53
CA SER A 35 -10.40 6.51 -8.68
C SER A 35 -11.20 6.21 -7.40
N THR A 36 -10.99 5.02 -6.82
CA THR A 36 -11.67 4.60 -5.60
C THR A 36 -11.40 5.58 -4.46
N ASP A 37 -12.45 6.17 -3.93
CA ASP A 37 -12.40 7.06 -2.77
C ASP A 37 -12.49 6.30 -1.44
N VAL A 38 -12.44 7.03 -0.32
CA VAL A 38 -12.51 6.44 1.03
C VAL A 38 -13.81 5.67 1.27
N ALA A 39 -14.95 6.17 0.79
CA ALA A 39 -16.25 5.54 1.02
C ALA A 39 -16.34 4.19 0.30
N GLU A 40 -15.94 4.14 -0.95
CA GLU A 40 -15.90 2.90 -1.72
C GLU A 40 -14.81 1.95 -1.20
N ALA A 41 -13.63 2.48 -0.84
CA ALA A 41 -12.57 1.67 -0.24
C ALA A 41 -13.03 1.00 1.06
N ARG A 42 -13.78 1.71 1.90
CA ARG A 42 -14.37 1.15 3.13
C ARG A 42 -15.33 0.01 2.83
N ARG A 43 -16.19 0.18 1.84
CA ARG A 43 -17.11 -0.88 1.38
C ARG A 43 -16.35 -2.11 0.89
N LEU A 44 -15.29 -1.92 0.11
CA LEU A 44 -14.44 -3.01 -0.41
C LEU A 44 -13.69 -3.73 0.72
N VAL A 45 -13.17 -2.99 1.68
CA VAL A 45 -12.53 -3.56 2.88
C VAL A 45 -13.51 -4.42 3.66
N ASP A 46 -14.75 -3.97 3.86
CA ASP A 46 -15.78 -4.75 4.55
C ASP A 46 -16.09 -6.06 3.82
N ILE A 47 -16.25 -6.02 2.51
CA ILE A 47 -16.46 -7.22 1.69
C ILE A 47 -15.29 -8.20 1.85
N CYS A 48 -14.06 -7.70 1.82
CA CYS A 48 -12.86 -8.52 2.01
C CYS A 48 -12.86 -9.19 3.38
N LEU A 49 -13.12 -8.45 4.44
CA LEU A 49 -13.13 -8.96 5.81
C LEU A 49 -14.24 -9.99 6.02
N ASP A 50 -15.44 -9.75 5.50
CA ASP A 50 -16.56 -10.70 5.55
C ASP A 50 -16.23 -12.01 4.84
N ALA A 51 -15.42 -11.97 3.79
CA ALA A 51 -14.91 -13.15 3.10
C ALA A 51 -13.68 -13.80 3.78
N GLY A 52 -13.18 -13.21 4.87
CA GLY A 52 -11.98 -13.66 5.57
C GLY A 52 -10.67 -13.24 4.91
N LEU A 53 -10.70 -12.31 3.95
CA LEU A 53 -9.51 -11.72 3.36
C LEU A 53 -9.03 -10.58 4.27
N THR A 54 -7.89 -10.78 4.92
CA THR A 54 -7.33 -9.86 5.92
C THR A 54 -6.03 -9.19 5.46
N MET A 55 -5.57 -9.48 4.25
CA MET A 55 -4.31 -8.97 3.70
C MET A 55 -4.56 -7.93 2.62
N PHE A 56 -3.98 -6.73 2.81
CA PHE A 56 -4.06 -5.60 1.89
C PHE A 56 -2.65 -5.17 1.47
N ASP A 57 -2.47 -4.95 0.17
CA ASP A 57 -1.18 -4.60 -0.42
C ASP A 57 -1.25 -3.21 -1.06
N SER A 58 -0.33 -2.34 -0.67
CA SER A 58 -0.21 -0.97 -1.15
C SER A 58 1.20 -0.65 -1.64
N ALA A 59 1.45 0.59 -2.00
CA ALA A 59 2.76 1.15 -2.23
C ALA A 59 2.73 2.68 -2.04
N ASP A 60 3.87 3.24 -1.64
CA ASP A 60 4.04 4.68 -1.44
C ASP A 60 3.79 5.52 -2.70
N VAL A 61 4.05 4.94 -3.89
CA VAL A 61 3.85 5.62 -5.18
C VAL A 61 2.43 5.50 -5.73
N TYR A 62 1.59 4.63 -5.18
CA TYR A 62 0.22 4.47 -5.68
C TYR A 62 -0.57 5.76 -5.47
N SER A 63 -0.98 6.38 -6.59
CA SER A 63 -1.65 7.67 -6.60
C SER A 63 -0.92 8.73 -5.75
N LYS A 64 0.41 8.77 -5.83
CA LYS A 64 1.29 9.71 -5.10
C LYS A 64 1.10 9.68 -3.58
N GLY A 65 0.87 8.50 -3.03
CA GLY A 65 0.63 8.28 -1.61
C GLY A 65 -0.84 8.24 -1.19
N ALA A 66 -1.75 8.71 -2.03
CA ALA A 66 -3.18 8.73 -1.70
C ALA A 66 -3.75 7.32 -1.43
N ALA A 67 -3.23 6.27 -2.08
CA ALA A 67 -3.71 4.91 -1.84
C ALA A 67 -3.47 4.44 -0.40
N GLU A 68 -2.32 4.75 0.19
CA GLU A 68 -2.02 4.42 1.58
C GLU A 68 -2.92 5.21 2.55
N GLU A 69 -3.13 6.51 2.29
CA GLU A 69 -4.02 7.35 3.09
C GLU A 69 -5.47 6.83 3.05
N ILE A 70 -5.98 6.51 1.85
CA ILE A 70 -7.33 5.97 1.66
C ILE A 70 -7.48 4.61 2.37
N LEU A 71 -6.50 3.72 2.24
CA LEU A 71 -6.52 2.45 2.96
C LEU A 71 -6.53 2.68 4.47
N GLY A 72 -5.69 3.59 4.98
CA GLY A 72 -5.64 3.97 6.39
C GLY A 72 -7.00 4.44 6.92
N GLU A 73 -7.69 5.29 6.17
CA GLU A 73 -9.04 5.75 6.51
C GLU A 73 -10.09 4.63 6.41
N ALA A 74 -9.97 3.76 5.41
CA ALA A 74 -10.92 2.67 5.19
C ALA A 74 -10.88 1.61 6.30
N ILE A 75 -9.72 1.37 6.91
CA ILE A 75 -9.56 0.37 7.98
C ILE A 75 -9.82 0.92 9.39
N LYS A 76 -10.04 2.22 9.55
CA LYS A 76 -10.35 2.81 10.87
C LYS A 76 -11.54 2.11 11.53
N GLY A 77 -11.40 1.84 12.82
CA GLY A 77 -12.42 1.16 13.63
C GLY A 77 -12.38 -0.38 13.53
N ARG A 78 -11.45 -0.94 12.76
CA ARG A 78 -11.23 -2.39 12.69
C ARG A 78 -10.02 -2.79 13.53
N PRO A 79 -10.01 -4.00 14.13
CA PRO A 79 -8.88 -4.48 14.92
C PRO A 79 -7.61 -4.52 14.07
N ARG A 80 -6.65 -3.65 14.35
CA ARG A 80 -5.39 -3.55 13.56
C ARG A 80 -4.60 -4.85 13.55
N ASP A 81 -4.59 -5.56 14.67
CA ASP A 81 -3.86 -6.82 14.84
C ASP A 81 -4.44 -7.98 14.01
N ALA A 82 -5.69 -7.85 13.55
CA ALA A 82 -6.31 -8.81 12.65
C ALA A 82 -6.00 -8.54 11.16
N LEU A 83 -5.34 -7.42 10.84
CA LEU A 83 -5.06 -7.01 9.48
C LEU A 83 -3.57 -7.14 9.16
N ILE A 84 -3.30 -7.69 7.99
CA ILE A 84 -1.97 -7.76 7.40
C ILE A 84 -1.89 -6.69 6.33
N ILE A 85 -0.95 -5.76 6.48
CA ILE A 85 -0.74 -4.69 5.51
C ILE A 85 0.69 -4.78 5.00
N SER A 86 0.82 -4.94 3.69
CA SER A 86 2.09 -4.81 3.00
C SER A 86 2.13 -3.51 2.22
N THR A 87 3.28 -2.88 2.18
CA THR A 87 3.53 -1.74 1.32
C THR A 87 4.94 -1.82 0.73
N LYS A 88 5.22 -0.94 -0.22
CA LYS A 88 6.48 -0.91 -0.97
C LYS A 88 7.02 0.51 -0.95
N ALA A 89 8.33 0.63 -0.90
CA ALA A 89 9.05 1.87 -1.02
C ALA A 89 10.32 1.59 -1.83
N THR A 90 10.71 2.44 -2.74
CA THR A 90 12.02 2.47 -3.41
C THR A 90 11.99 3.35 -4.64
N PHE A 91 10.81 3.54 -5.24
CA PHE A 91 10.70 4.41 -6.38
C PHE A 91 10.80 5.88 -5.97
N ARG A 92 11.29 6.69 -6.91
CA ARG A 92 11.25 8.14 -6.78
C ARG A 92 9.79 8.60 -6.87
N PHE A 93 9.34 9.38 -5.89
CA PHE A 93 7.97 9.90 -5.81
C PHE A 93 7.88 11.43 -5.98
N GLY A 94 9.03 12.11 -6.25
CA GLY A 94 9.09 13.53 -6.53
C GLY A 94 10.45 13.96 -7.08
N ASP A 95 10.61 15.23 -7.39
CA ASP A 95 11.80 15.79 -8.04
C ASP A 95 12.90 16.21 -7.06
N GLY A 96 12.63 16.20 -5.76
CA GLY A 96 13.59 16.54 -4.72
C GLY A 96 14.69 15.48 -4.56
N GLU A 97 15.89 15.91 -4.13
CA GLU A 97 17.04 15.03 -3.95
C GLU A 97 16.81 13.86 -2.99
N ASN A 98 15.91 14.04 -2.00
CA ASN A 98 15.60 13.06 -0.97
C ASN A 98 14.25 12.38 -1.16
N GLN A 99 13.64 12.51 -2.35
CA GLN A 99 12.34 11.90 -2.65
C GLN A 99 12.49 10.53 -3.32
N VAL A 100 13.30 9.68 -2.70
CA VAL A 100 13.51 8.28 -3.09
C VAL A 100 13.31 7.38 -1.87
N GLY A 101 12.47 6.39 -1.99
CA GLY A 101 11.86 5.55 -0.98
C GLY A 101 12.59 5.30 0.33
N PHE A 102 13.80 4.79 0.36
CA PHE A 102 14.49 4.44 1.62
C PHE A 102 15.40 5.52 2.19
N LEU A 103 15.47 6.70 1.56
CA LEU A 103 16.32 7.76 2.06
C LEU A 103 15.63 8.53 3.19
N ARG A 104 16.15 8.36 4.39
CA ARG A 104 15.84 9.27 5.47
C ARG A 104 16.69 10.53 5.28
N ALA A 105 16.08 11.67 5.05
CA ALA A 105 16.78 12.95 5.02
C ALA A 105 17.48 13.18 6.35
N GLY A 106 18.83 13.25 6.30
CA GLY A 106 19.67 13.58 7.42
C GLY A 106 20.87 14.39 6.91
N PRO A 107 21.49 15.24 7.75
CA PRO A 107 22.67 16.01 7.33
C PRO A 107 23.78 15.05 6.89
N GLY A 108 24.22 15.17 5.62
CA GLY A 108 25.36 14.43 5.07
C GLY A 108 25.07 13.15 4.30
N VAL A 109 23.82 12.75 4.14
CA VAL A 109 23.49 11.60 3.28
C VAL A 109 23.40 12.05 1.83
N LYS A 110 24.38 11.65 1.01
CA LYS A 110 24.28 11.81 -0.45
C LYS A 110 23.33 10.72 -1.00
N PRO A 111 22.41 11.06 -1.92
CA PRO A 111 21.59 10.06 -2.58
C PRO A 111 22.48 9.08 -3.36
N PRO A 112 22.07 7.81 -3.49
CA PRO A 112 22.76 6.89 -4.38
C PRO A 112 22.74 7.45 -5.80
N VAL A 113 23.90 7.44 -6.46
CA VAL A 113 24.03 7.87 -7.85
C VAL A 113 23.19 6.92 -8.70
N SER A 114 22.27 7.46 -9.49
CA SER A 114 21.55 6.65 -10.47
C SER A 114 22.59 6.01 -11.41
N PRO A 115 22.52 4.71 -11.69
CA PRO A 115 23.32 4.17 -12.78
C PRO A 115 22.86 4.85 -14.08
N GLU A 116 23.80 5.44 -14.79
CA GLU A 116 23.58 5.97 -16.13
C GLU A 116 23.20 4.85 -17.11
#